data_1b2950144ac1b9a08fa91c23814a0ca5
#
_entry.id   1b2950144ac1b9a08fa91c23814a0ca5
#
_cell.length_a   1.000
_cell.length_b   1.000
_cell.length_c   1.000
_cell.angle_alpha   90.00
_cell.angle_beta   90.00
_cell.angle_gamma   90.00
#
_symmetry.space_group_name_H-M   'P 1'
#
loop_
_entity.id
_entity.type
_entity.pdbx_description
1 polymer ?
#
loop_
_entity_poly.entity_id
_entity_poly.type
_entity_poly.pdbx_seq_one_letter_code
_entity_poly.pdbx_strand_id
1 'polypeptide(L)'
;MTRVIGIDPGTVSVDLCGLDDGALFLDRSFPTAEALADPAAFVALLERAAPLDLIAGPSGYGLPVTPAARATEEDLRLAFLAAEGEAGGIGGLRPLARALARSALPVVFTPGVIHLASVPEHRKVNRVDMGTADKVCAAALAIDEQARGTNRPVHKVSLVLLELGGAFTAGLAVEGGRILDGIGGTAGPLGFRSAGALDGEVAFLAGTVPKSLLFGGGAAAVAGWDDADASPERFEHPTADRKSVV
;
A
#
# COMPACT_ATOMS: atom_id res chain seq x y z
N MET A 1 -10.64 -18.33 -18.71
CA MET A 1 -10.68 -18.40 -17.23
C MET A 1 -9.43 -17.73 -16.72
N THR A 2 -9.59 -16.71 -15.90
CA THR A 2 -8.48 -15.92 -15.36
C THR A 2 -8.48 -16.06 -13.84
N ARG A 3 -7.45 -16.73 -13.30
CA ARG A 3 -7.32 -17.01 -11.87
C ARG A 3 -6.16 -16.21 -11.28
N VAL A 4 -6.48 -15.27 -10.38
CA VAL A 4 -5.53 -14.29 -9.87
C VAL A 4 -5.58 -14.18 -8.36
N ILE A 5 -4.46 -13.75 -7.75
CA ILE A 5 -4.40 -13.41 -6.32
C ILE A 5 -3.81 -12.00 -6.18
N GLY A 6 -4.43 -11.19 -5.32
CA GLY A 6 -3.86 -9.96 -4.78
C GLY A 6 -3.30 -10.20 -3.39
N ILE A 7 -2.16 -9.58 -3.08
CA ILE A 7 -1.54 -9.58 -1.75
C ILE A 7 -1.49 -8.13 -1.27
N ASP A 8 -2.25 -7.82 -0.22
CA ASP A 8 -2.23 -6.52 0.44
C ASP A 8 -1.39 -6.58 1.73
N PRO A 9 -0.21 -5.94 1.74
CA PRO A 9 0.69 -5.97 2.87
C PRO A 9 0.42 -4.80 3.84
N GLY A 10 -0.59 -4.92 4.67
CA GLY A 10 -0.90 -3.94 5.71
C GLY A 10 0.10 -3.95 6.88
N THR A 11 0.03 -2.92 7.74
CA THR A 11 0.87 -2.82 8.96
C THR A 11 0.44 -3.80 10.05
N VAL A 12 -0.81 -4.24 10.04
CA VAL A 12 -1.41 -5.15 11.03
C VAL A 12 -1.59 -6.55 10.46
N SER A 13 -2.08 -6.64 9.22
CA SER A 13 -2.32 -7.90 8.50
C SER A 13 -1.73 -7.88 7.11
N VAL A 14 -1.44 -9.07 6.60
CA VAL A 14 -1.24 -9.34 5.18
C VAL A 14 -2.46 -10.08 4.68
N ASP A 15 -3.17 -9.46 3.76
CA ASP A 15 -4.45 -9.98 3.28
C ASP A 15 -4.29 -10.56 1.86
N LEU A 16 -4.95 -11.69 1.62
CA LEU A 16 -4.99 -12.39 0.33
C LEU A 16 -6.41 -12.41 -0.20
N CYS A 17 -6.58 -11.91 -1.43
CA CYS A 17 -7.82 -12.04 -2.17
C CYS A 17 -7.56 -12.76 -3.48
N GLY A 18 -8.23 -13.89 -3.72
CA GLY A 18 -8.13 -14.68 -4.95
C GLY A 18 -9.44 -14.71 -5.71
N LEU A 19 -9.36 -14.41 -7.02
CA LEU A 19 -10.51 -14.39 -7.93
C LEU A 19 -10.30 -15.38 -9.08
N ASP A 20 -11.33 -16.15 -9.40
CA ASP A 20 -11.42 -17.06 -10.54
C ASP A 20 -12.55 -16.58 -11.45
N ASP A 21 -12.22 -15.99 -12.61
CA ASP A 21 -13.17 -15.27 -13.47
C ASP A 21 -14.09 -14.29 -12.71
N GLY A 22 -13.54 -13.61 -11.69
CA GLY A 22 -14.26 -12.66 -10.85
C GLY A 22 -15.00 -13.28 -9.68
N ALA A 23 -15.05 -14.60 -9.55
CA ALA A 23 -15.61 -15.28 -8.38
C ALA A 23 -14.54 -15.44 -7.30
N LEU A 24 -14.88 -15.07 -6.06
CA LEU A 24 -13.98 -15.21 -4.92
C LEU A 24 -13.71 -16.69 -4.62
N PHE A 25 -12.44 -17.11 -4.65
CA PHE A 25 -12.03 -18.48 -4.27
C PHE A 25 -11.06 -18.51 -3.07
N LEU A 26 -10.43 -17.39 -2.77
CA LEU A 26 -9.51 -17.26 -1.65
C LEU A 26 -9.76 -15.91 -0.95
N ASP A 27 -9.97 -15.95 0.35
CA ASP A 27 -10.05 -14.78 1.22
C ASP A 27 -9.39 -15.15 2.55
N ARG A 28 -8.21 -14.58 2.81
CA ARG A 28 -7.43 -14.87 4.00
C ARG A 28 -6.69 -13.67 4.50
N SER A 29 -6.64 -13.53 5.82
CA SER A 29 -5.87 -12.55 6.55
C SER A 29 -4.89 -13.24 7.49
N PHE A 30 -3.66 -12.73 7.55
CA PHE A 30 -2.60 -13.21 8.44
C PHE A 30 -2.03 -12.03 9.22
N PRO A 31 -1.72 -12.17 10.50
CA PRO A 31 -0.93 -11.17 11.21
C PRO A 31 0.37 -10.90 10.44
N THR A 32 0.71 -9.62 10.22
CA THR A 32 1.90 -9.27 9.42
C THR A 32 3.17 -9.93 9.96
N ALA A 33 3.34 -9.96 11.29
CA ALA A 33 4.47 -10.61 11.92
C ALA A 33 4.57 -12.12 11.58
N GLU A 34 3.44 -12.81 11.49
CA GLU A 34 3.38 -14.24 11.12
C GLU A 34 3.74 -14.44 9.64
N ALA A 35 3.15 -13.64 8.75
CA ALA A 35 3.42 -13.71 7.31
C ALA A 35 4.89 -13.43 6.97
N LEU A 36 5.56 -12.57 7.75
CA LEU A 36 6.96 -12.22 7.56
C LEU A 36 7.95 -13.15 8.28
N ALA A 37 7.51 -13.93 9.26
CA ALA A 37 8.36 -14.85 10.00
C ALA A 37 8.93 -15.97 9.12
N ASP A 38 8.12 -16.45 8.16
CA ASP A 38 8.53 -17.51 7.23
C ASP A 38 8.05 -17.21 5.80
N PRO A 39 8.79 -16.42 5.03
CA PRO A 39 8.44 -16.11 3.63
C PRO A 39 8.34 -17.35 2.74
N ALA A 40 9.07 -18.44 3.05
CA ALA A 40 9.01 -19.67 2.26
C ALA A 40 7.69 -20.41 2.48
N ALA A 41 7.20 -20.48 3.72
CA ALA A 41 5.90 -21.04 4.02
C ALA A 41 4.77 -20.23 3.38
N PHE A 42 4.90 -18.89 3.31
CA PHE A 42 3.95 -18.04 2.63
C PHE A 42 3.92 -18.30 1.10
N VAL A 43 5.08 -18.44 0.46
CA VAL A 43 5.17 -18.84 -0.97
C VAL A 43 4.52 -20.20 -1.19
N ALA A 44 4.83 -21.20 -0.35
CA ALA A 44 4.25 -22.54 -0.46
C ALA A 44 2.71 -22.55 -0.30
N LEU A 45 2.15 -21.59 0.47
CA LEU A 45 0.70 -21.40 0.56
C LEU A 45 0.11 -20.95 -0.78
N LEU A 46 0.75 -20.01 -1.46
CA LEU A 46 0.32 -19.54 -2.79
C LEU A 46 0.47 -20.63 -3.86
N GLU A 47 1.53 -21.44 -3.81
CA GLU A 47 1.75 -22.57 -4.72
C GLU A 47 0.63 -23.61 -4.63
N ARG A 48 0.07 -23.83 -3.45
CA ARG A 48 -1.09 -24.71 -3.25
C ARG A 48 -2.38 -24.20 -3.91
N ALA A 49 -2.45 -22.91 -4.23
CA ALA A 49 -3.59 -22.32 -4.93
C ALA A 49 -3.48 -22.43 -6.48
N ALA A 50 -2.35 -22.93 -6.99
CA ALA A 50 -2.14 -23.10 -8.43
C ALA A 50 -3.19 -24.03 -9.10
N PRO A 51 -3.48 -23.88 -10.41
CA PRO A 51 -2.82 -22.94 -11.32
C PRO A 51 -3.27 -21.49 -11.11
N LEU A 52 -2.36 -20.53 -11.32
CA LEU A 52 -2.61 -19.09 -11.23
C LEU A 52 -2.06 -18.41 -12.49
N ASP A 53 -2.82 -17.45 -13.01
CA ASP A 53 -2.40 -16.66 -14.18
C ASP A 53 -1.59 -15.43 -13.77
N LEU A 54 -1.88 -14.85 -12.60
CA LEU A 54 -1.18 -13.68 -12.08
C LEU A 54 -1.32 -13.58 -10.56
N ILE A 55 -0.25 -13.07 -9.93
CA ILE A 55 -0.26 -12.61 -8.54
C ILE A 55 0.20 -11.15 -8.51
N ALA A 56 -0.64 -10.25 -8.02
CA ALA A 56 -0.22 -8.89 -7.66
C ALA A 56 0.53 -8.96 -6.32
N GLY A 57 1.85 -8.84 -6.36
CA GLY A 57 2.72 -8.99 -5.20
C GLY A 57 2.86 -7.72 -4.37
N PRO A 58 3.31 -7.83 -3.11
CA PRO A 58 3.59 -6.69 -2.24
C PRO A 58 4.72 -5.87 -2.87
N SER A 59 4.43 -4.62 -3.20
CA SER A 59 5.35 -3.79 -4.00
C SER A 59 5.85 -2.54 -3.24
N GLY A 60 5.42 -2.32 -2.00
CA GLY A 60 5.83 -1.18 -1.19
C GLY A 60 5.51 0.15 -1.89
N TYR A 61 6.52 1.02 -2.03
CA TYR A 61 6.37 2.28 -2.78
C TYR A 61 6.20 2.08 -4.29
N GLY A 62 6.34 0.85 -4.78
CA GLY A 62 6.11 0.44 -6.15
C GLY A 62 7.38 0.34 -6.99
N LEU A 63 7.19 -0.35 -8.11
CA LEU A 63 8.09 -0.40 -9.25
C LEU A 63 7.23 -0.16 -10.50
N PRO A 64 7.78 0.33 -11.63
CA PRO A 64 7.11 0.14 -12.91
C PRO A 64 6.67 -1.32 -13.03
N VAL A 65 5.52 -1.59 -13.66
CA VAL A 65 5.00 -2.97 -13.76
C VAL A 65 6.12 -3.93 -14.15
N THR A 66 6.54 -4.78 -13.21
CA THR A 66 7.72 -5.62 -13.33
C THR A 66 7.39 -7.07 -12.94
N PRO A 67 7.57 -8.05 -13.85
CA PRO A 67 7.54 -9.45 -13.45
C PRO A 67 8.55 -9.69 -12.32
N ALA A 68 8.13 -10.27 -11.22
CA ALA A 68 8.95 -10.39 -10.01
C ALA A 68 10.28 -11.12 -10.29
N ALA A 69 10.26 -12.13 -11.16
CA ALA A 69 11.45 -12.87 -11.58
C ALA A 69 12.51 -12.00 -12.31
N ARG A 70 12.14 -10.79 -12.75
CA ARG A 70 13.06 -9.82 -13.38
C ARG A 70 13.53 -8.73 -12.44
N ALA A 71 12.93 -8.62 -11.27
CA ALA A 71 13.31 -7.61 -10.30
C ALA A 71 14.71 -7.90 -9.73
N THR A 72 15.55 -6.90 -9.75
CA THR A 72 16.90 -6.97 -9.15
C THR A 72 16.84 -6.70 -7.64
N GLU A 73 17.93 -7.00 -6.92
CA GLU A 73 18.04 -6.66 -5.51
C GLU A 73 17.98 -5.14 -5.28
N GLU A 74 18.44 -4.34 -6.24
CA GLU A 74 18.33 -2.89 -6.18
C GLU A 74 16.90 -2.42 -6.39
N ASP A 75 16.15 -3.02 -7.32
CA ASP A 75 14.73 -2.73 -7.48
C ASP A 75 13.96 -2.99 -6.18
N LEU A 76 14.22 -4.13 -5.53
CA LEU A 76 13.60 -4.46 -4.25
C LEU A 76 14.05 -3.51 -3.13
N ARG A 77 15.32 -3.07 -3.13
CA ARG A 77 15.80 -2.08 -2.16
C ARG A 77 15.06 -0.75 -2.31
N LEU A 78 14.89 -0.29 -3.54
CA LEU A 78 14.20 0.97 -3.86
C LEU A 78 12.69 0.87 -3.61
N ALA A 79 12.05 -0.23 -4.02
CA ALA A 79 10.61 -0.43 -3.79
C ALA A 79 10.23 -0.38 -2.30
N PHE A 80 11.12 -0.85 -1.42
CA PHE A 80 10.88 -0.86 0.03
C PHE A 80 11.63 0.23 0.78
N LEU A 81 12.30 1.16 0.08
CA LEU A 81 13.10 2.25 0.64
C LEU A 81 14.02 1.77 1.78
N ALA A 82 14.68 0.65 1.54
CA ALA A 82 15.69 0.13 2.46
C ALA A 82 16.97 0.95 2.33
N ALA A 83 17.53 1.35 3.47
CA ALA A 83 18.88 1.94 3.50
C ALA A 83 19.92 0.90 3.07
N GLU A 84 21.12 1.35 2.71
CA GLU A 84 22.22 0.44 2.42
C GLU A 84 22.52 -0.41 3.66
N GLY A 85 22.58 -1.74 3.48
CA GLY A 85 22.75 -2.68 4.58
C GLY A 85 21.47 -3.04 5.36
N GLU A 86 20.37 -2.34 5.15
CA GLU A 86 19.07 -2.65 5.77
C GLU A 86 18.40 -3.85 5.07
N ALA A 87 18.08 -4.90 5.82
CA ALA A 87 17.51 -6.12 5.26
C ALA A 87 16.00 -5.97 4.95
N GLY A 88 15.25 -5.30 5.82
CA GLY A 88 13.79 -5.33 5.86
C GLY A 88 13.10 -4.28 4.97
N GLY A 89 13.64 -3.07 4.88
CA GLY A 89 12.93 -1.95 4.27
C GLY A 89 11.65 -1.57 5.02
N ILE A 90 10.71 -0.90 4.33
CA ILE A 90 9.43 -0.54 4.91
C ILE A 90 8.64 -1.79 5.35
N GLY A 91 8.18 -1.79 6.60
CA GLY A 91 7.36 -2.87 7.16
C GLY A 91 8.04 -4.24 7.23
N GLY A 92 9.35 -4.35 6.92
CA GLY A 92 10.04 -5.64 6.88
C GLY A 92 9.69 -6.52 5.67
N LEU A 93 9.01 -5.99 4.66
CA LEU A 93 8.42 -6.74 3.53
C LEU A 93 9.42 -7.21 2.47
N ARG A 94 10.63 -6.63 2.43
CA ARG A 94 11.63 -6.96 1.39
C ARG A 94 12.00 -8.45 1.33
N PRO A 95 12.18 -9.19 2.46
CA PRO A 95 12.42 -10.63 2.41
C PRO A 95 11.28 -11.42 1.78
N LEU A 96 10.02 -11.06 2.04
CA LEU A 96 8.85 -11.68 1.42
C LEU A 96 8.82 -11.42 -0.09
N ALA A 97 9.01 -10.17 -0.52
CA ALA A 97 9.08 -9.82 -1.94
C ALA A 97 10.21 -10.57 -2.66
N ARG A 98 11.38 -10.72 -2.01
CA ARG A 98 12.51 -11.50 -2.52
C ARG A 98 12.15 -12.99 -2.66
N ALA A 99 11.45 -13.57 -1.69
CA ALA A 99 11.01 -14.97 -1.76
C ALA A 99 10.04 -15.17 -2.93
N LEU A 100 9.09 -14.26 -3.11
CA LEU A 100 8.17 -14.26 -4.24
C LEU A 100 8.91 -14.11 -5.58
N ALA A 101 9.90 -13.21 -5.67
CA ALA A 101 10.70 -13.01 -6.88
C ALA A 101 11.53 -14.24 -7.28
N ARG A 102 11.90 -15.09 -6.32
CA ARG A 102 12.64 -16.34 -6.53
C ARG A 102 11.75 -17.55 -6.75
N SER A 103 10.45 -17.43 -6.57
CA SER A 103 9.50 -18.51 -6.81
C SER A 103 9.20 -18.70 -8.30
N ALA A 104 8.57 -19.82 -8.66
CA ALA A 104 8.05 -20.05 -10.01
C ALA A 104 6.66 -19.44 -10.23
N LEU A 105 6.10 -18.76 -9.24
CA LEU A 105 4.77 -18.15 -9.30
C LEU A 105 4.75 -16.95 -10.27
N PRO A 106 3.62 -16.70 -10.96
CA PRO A 106 3.47 -15.59 -11.89
C PRO A 106 3.25 -14.24 -11.17
N VAL A 107 4.22 -13.87 -10.33
CA VAL A 107 4.14 -12.65 -9.51
C VAL A 107 4.56 -11.43 -10.33
N VAL A 108 3.80 -10.34 -10.19
CA VAL A 108 4.09 -9.03 -10.76
C VAL A 108 4.14 -8.01 -9.63
N PHE A 109 5.17 -7.17 -9.62
CA PHE A 109 5.22 -5.96 -8.80
C PHE A 109 4.49 -4.83 -9.53
N THR A 110 3.72 -4.04 -8.78
CA THR A 110 2.84 -3.00 -9.27
C THR A 110 3.39 -1.60 -8.98
N PRO A 111 3.01 -0.57 -9.75
CA PRO A 111 3.52 0.78 -9.57
C PRO A 111 2.88 1.46 -8.36
N GLY A 112 3.65 2.27 -7.64
CA GLY A 112 3.10 3.35 -6.85
C GLY A 112 2.74 4.55 -7.74
N VAL A 113 2.02 5.52 -7.18
CA VAL A 113 1.53 6.71 -7.92
C VAL A 113 2.66 7.46 -8.61
N ILE A 114 3.84 7.55 -7.99
CA ILE A 114 5.02 8.24 -8.53
C ILE A 114 5.50 7.66 -9.87
N HIS A 115 5.25 6.36 -10.13
CA HIS A 115 5.67 5.68 -11.36
C HIS A 115 4.71 5.87 -12.54
N LEU A 116 3.52 6.41 -12.28
CA LEU A 116 2.49 6.54 -13.31
C LEU A 116 2.83 7.68 -14.28
N ALA A 117 2.76 7.39 -15.58
CA ALA A 117 2.93 8.40 -16.63
C ALA A 117 1.79 9.44 -16.67
N SER A 118 0.65 9.14 -16.05
CA SER A 118 -0.47 10.07 -15.91
C SER A 118 -0.23 11.17 -14.89
N VAL A 119 0.73 10.99 -13.99
CA VAL A 119 1.12 11.99 -13.00
C VAL A 119 2.19 12.91 -13.60
N PRO A 120 1.94 14.23 -13.71
CA PRO A 120 2.90 15.18 -14.28
C PRO A 120 4.19 15.25 -13.47
N GLU A 121 5.34 15.43 -14.11
CA GLU A 121 6.66 15.44 -13.48
C GLU A 121 6.80 16.51 -12.38
N HIS A 122 6.19 17.69 -12.57
CA HIS A 122 6.25 18.76 -11.57
C HIS A 122 5.56 18.37 -10.24
N ARG A 123 4.67 17.38 -10.25
CA ARG A 123 4.02 16.84 -9.06
C ARG A 123 4.91 15.85 -8.29
N LYS A 124 5.90 15.28 -8.97
CA LYS A 124 6.81 14.27 -8.42
C LYS A 124 8.05 14.87 -7.73
N VAL A 125 8.31 16.17 -7.96
CA VAL A 125 9.50 16.84 -7.40
C VAL A 125 9.47 16.78 -5.87
N ASN A 126 10.59 16.34 -5.28
CA ASN A 126 10.78 16.15 -3.83
C ASN A 126 9.77 15.20 -3.18
N ARG A 127 9.21 14.26 -3.94
CA ARG A 127 8.26 13.27 -3.41
C ARG A 127 8.72 11.86 -3.72
N VAL A 128 8.47 10.97 -2.77
CA VAL A 128 8.57 9.53 -2.94
C VAL A 128 7.21 8.90 -2.68
N ASP A 129 6.60 9.26 -1.55
CA ASP A 129 5.31 8.74 -1.14
C ASP A 129 4.16 9.61 -1.67
N MET A 130 3.74 9.30 -2.88
CA MET A 130 2.52 9.88 -3.49
C MET A 130 1.33 8.91 -3.41
N GLY A 131 1.49 7.80 -2.71
CA GLY A 131 0.62 6.64 -2.63
C GLY A 131 1.36 5.39 -3.08
N THR A 132 1.43 4.43 -2.19
CA THR A 132 2.08 3.13 -2.38
C THR A 132 1.35 2.28 -3.43
N ALA A 133 1.91 1.15 -3.81
CA ALA A 133 1.36 0.30 -4.87
C ALA A 133 -0.06 -0.23 -4.57
N ASP A 134 -0.35 -0.56 -3.33
CA ASP A 134 -1.67 -0.94 -2.84
C ASP A 134 -2.71 0.16 -3.06
N LYS A 135 -2.34 1.44 -2.88
CA LYS A 135 -3.22 2.59 -3.15
C LYS A 135 -3.56 2.73 -4.64
N VAL A 136 -2.60 2.41 -5.51
CA VAL A 136 -2.87 2.35 -6.96
C VAL A 136 -3.84 1.22 -7.29
N CYS A 137 -3.68 0.06 -6.66
CA CYS A 137 -4.60 -1.07 -6.82
C CYS A 137 -6.01 -0.72 -6.27
N ALA A 138 -6.10 -0.09 -5.11
CA ALA A 138 -7.36 0.37 -4.54
C ALA A 138 -8.06 1.40 -5.44
N ALA A 139 -7.30 2.34 -6.02
CA ALA A 139 -7.86 3.29 -6.99
C ALA A 139 -8.34 2.61 -8.27
N ALA A 140 -7.62 1.61 -8.77
CA ALA A 140 -8.04 0.84 -9.94
C ALA A 140 -9.35 0.10 -9.68
N LEU A 141 -9.51 -0.51 -8.50
CA LEU A 141 -10.75 -1.14 -8.06
C LEU A 141 -11.90 -0.13 -7.97
N ALA A 142 -11.68 1.01 -7.31
CA ALA A 142 -12.69 2.05 -7.15
C ALA A 142 -13.15 2.63 -8.51
N ILE A 143 -12.22 2.79 -9.46
CA ILE A 143 -12.56 3.22 -10.84
C ILE A 143 -13.45 2.19 -11.53
N ASP A 144 -13.10 0.90 -11.44
CA ASP A 144 -13.84 -0.19 -12.06
C ASP A 144 -15.25 -0.34 -11.43
N GLU A 145 -15.33 -0.33 -10.12
CA GLU A 145 -16.61 -0.40 -9.39
C GLU A 145 -17.53 0.78 -9.73
N GLN A 146 -16.98 2.00 -9.76
CA GLN A 146 -17.77 3.18 -10.13
C GLN A 146 -18.21 3.13 -11.60
N ALA A 147 -17.35 2.67 -12.51
CA ALA A 147 -17.71 2.50 -13.90
C ALA A 147 -18.87 1.52 -14.08
N ARG A 148 -18.78 0.35 -13.43
CA ARG A 148 -19.83 -0.68 -13.45
C ARG A 148 -21.10 -0.20 -12.75
N GLY A 149 -20.99 0.32 -11.53
CA GLY A 149 -22.15 0.76 -10.73
C GLY A 149 -22.95 1.90 -11.36
N THR A 150 -22.28 2.77 -12.13
CA THR A 150 -22.93 3.87 -12.86
C THR A 150 -23.20 3.58 -14.34
N ASN A 151 -22.82 2.40 -14.82
CA ASN A 151 -22.87 2.01 -16.23
C ASN A 151 -22.21 3.05 -17.16
N ARG A 152 -21.03 3.55 -16.74
CA ARG A 152 -20.26 4.55 -17.48
C ARG A 152 -18.92 3.95 -17.94
N PRO A 153 -18.38 4.37 -19.08
CA PRO A 153 -17.04 3.94 -19.47
C PRO A 153 -16.00 4.52 -18.52
N VAL A 154 -14.91 3.78 -18.28
CA VAL A 154 -13.82 4.13 -17.34
C VAL A 154 -13.31 5.56 -17.55
N HIS A 155 -13.17 6.02 -18.81
CA HIS A 155 -12.69 7.38 -19.10
C HIS A 155 -13.65 8.52 -18.69
N LYS A 156 -14.81 8.20 -18.13
CA LYS A 156 -15.79 9.15 -17.56
C LYS A 156 -15.81 9.10 -16.03
N VAL A 157 -14.99 8.26 -15.42
CA VAL A 157 -14.90 8.16 -13.96
C VAL A 157 -13.92 9.22 -13.44
N SER A 158 -14.39 10.01 -12.49
CA SER A 158 -13.57 10.95 -11.73
C SER A 158 -13.97 10.85 -10.27
N LEU A 159 -12.98 10.70 -9.39
CA LEU A 159 -13.18 10.54 -7.95
C LEU A 159 -11.96 11.03 -7.17
N VAL A 160 -12.15 11.25 -5.89
CA VAL A 160 -11.06 11.32 -4.90
C VAL A 160 -11.16 10.07 -4.04
N LEU A 161 -10.09 9.27 -4.04
CA LEU A 161 -9.97 8.14 -3.13
C LEU A 161 -9.29 8.63 -1.85
N LEU A 162 -9.94 8.39 -0.71
CA LEU A 162 -9.33 8.54 0.60
C LEU A 162 -9.21 7.16 1.23
N GLU A 163 -8.03 6.86 1.73
CA GLU A 163 -7.78 5.63 2.45
C GLU A 163 -7.32 5.95 3.87
N LEU A 164 -8.07 5.46 4.84
CA LEU A 164 -7.84 5.60 6.27
C LEU A 164 -7.31 4.26 6.79
N GLY A 165 -6.00 4.06 6.67
CA GLY A 165 -5.35 2.83 7.12
C GLY A 165 -5.09 2.80 8.62
N GLY A 166 -4.69 1.64 9.13
CA GLY A 166 -4.36 1.44 10.54
C GLY A 166 -3.17 2.27 11.06
N ALA A 167 -2.39 2.88 10.18
CA ALA A 167 -1.31 3.78 10.56
C ALA A 167 -1.38 5.11 9.79
N PHE A 168 -1.61 5.07 8.49
CA PHE A 168 -1.49 6.20 7.58
C PHE A 168 -2.83 6.60 6.98
N THR A 169 -2.90 7.86 6.55
CA THR A 169 -3.97 8.37 5.69
C THR A 169 -3.38 8.73 4.33
N ALA A 170 -3.99 8.28 3.24
CA ALA A 170 -3.58 8.60 1.88
C ALA A 170 -4.76 9.14 1.07
N GLY A 171 -4.46 9.94 0.05
CA GLY A 171 -5.46 10.46 -0.86
C GLY A 171 -4.97 10.45 -2.30
N LEU A 172 -5.83 10.04 -3.25
CA LEU A 172 -5.53 10.01 -4.67
C LEU A 172 -6.60 10.76 -5.46
N ALA A 173 -6.16 11.57 -6.42
CA ALA A 173 -7.03 12.26 -7.34
C ALA A 173 -7.11 11.50 -8.67
N VAL A 174 -8.32 11.15 -9.07
CA VAL A 174 -8.62 10.45 -10.32
C VAL A 174 -9.50 11.33 -11.21
N GLU A 175 -9.11 11.50 -12.45
CA GLU A 175 -9.90 12.16 -13.49
C GLU A 175 -9.83 11.38 -14.78
N GLY A 176 -10.99 11.15 -15.40
CA GLY A 176 -11.09 10.40 -16.64
C GLY A 176 -10.54 8.98 -16.53
N GLY A 177 -10.71 8.31 -15.38
CA GLY A 177 -10.21 6.97 -15.11
C GLY A 177 -8.68 6.88 -14.95
N ARG A 178 -8.01 8.01 -14.71
CA ARG A 178 -6.55 8.08 -14.57
C ARG A 178 -6.17 8.77 -13.27
N ILE A 179 -5.23 8.19 -12.54
CA ILE A 179 -4.66 8.83 -11.35
C ILE A 179 -3.77 9.98 -11.82
N LEU A 180 -4.06 11.20 -11.37
CA LEU A 180 -3.34 12.43 -11.75
C LEU A 180 -2.44 12.95 -10.65
N ASP A 181 -2.72 12.64 -9.41
CA ASP A 181 -1.96 13.06 -8.24
C ASP A 181 -2.23 12.12 -7.06
N GLY A 182 -1.37 12.19 -6.05
CA GLY A 182 -1.57 11.49 -4.80
C GLY A 182 -0.71 12.05 -3.69
N ILE A 183 -1.18 11.83 -2.47
CA ILE A 183 -0.45 12.08 -1.23
C ILE A 183 -0.48 10.78 -0.43
N GLY A 184 0.70 10.21 -0.20
CA GLY A 184 0.85 8.99 0.59
C GLY A 184 1.02 9.26 2.07
N GLY A 185 1.18 8.21 2.85
CA GLY A 185 1.17 8.27 4.31
C GLY A 185 2.24 9.16 4.92
N THR A 186 3.49 9.07 4.45
CA THR A 186 4.61 9.87 4.98
C THR A 186 4.68 11.28 4.39
N ALA A 187 3.90 11.58 3.38
CA ALA A 187 3.79 12.91 2.76
C ALA A 187 2.34 13.44 2.79
N GLY A 188 1.46 12.75 3.48
CA GLY A 188 0.02 12.99 3.54
C GLY A 188 -0.45 13.63 4.85
N PRO A 189 -1.76 13.60 5.09
CA PRO A 189 -2.35 14.15 6.31
C PRO A 189 -2.08 13.26 7.53
N LEU A 190 -2.50 13.74 8.71
CA LEU A 190 -2.46 12.98 9.96
C LEU A 190 -3.14 11.62 9.76
N GLY A 191 -2.42 10.56 10.06
CA GLY A 191 -2.95 9.20 10.09
C GLY A 191 -3.28 8.74 11.51
N PHE A 192 -3.72 7.49 11.64
CA PHE A 192 -4.07 6.96 12.94
C PHE A 192 -2.84 6.83 13.86
N ARG A 193 -1.74 6.26 13.36
CA ARG A 193 -0.47 6.12 14.09
C ARG A 193 0.63 7.05 13.59
N SER A 194 0.56 7.56 12.37
CA SER A 194 1.57 8.42 11.75
C SER A 194 1.15 9.88 11.79
N ALA A 195 2.10 10.76 12.12
CA ALA A 195 1.87 12.21 12.08
C ALA A 195 1.61 12.78 10.68
N GLY A 196 1.91 12.00 9.62
CA GLY A 196 1.81 12.46 8.24
C GLY A 196 3.06 13.22 7.78
N ALA A 197 2.86 14.24 6.96
CA ALA A 197 3.95 15.00 6.37
C ALA A 197 4.80 15.72 7.42
N LEU A 198 6.12 15.56 7.29
CA LEU A 198 7.08 16.33 8.07
C LEU A 198 7.40 17.64 7.35
N ASP A 199 7.23 18.76 8.05
CA ASP A 199 7.62 20.08 7.55
C ASP A 199 9.12 20.17 7.34
N GLY A 200 9.55 20.78 6.23
CA GLY A 200 10.95 20.89 5.84
C GLY A 200 11.79 21.68 6.85
N GLU A 201 11.22 22.73 7.46
CA GLU A 201 11.91 23.53 8.48
C GLU A 201 12.07 22.72 9.78
N VAL A 202 11.05 21.94 10.14
CA VAL A 202 11.14 21.03 11.30
C VAL A 202 12.22 19.98 11.05
N ALA A 203 12.28 19.39 9.85
CA ALA A 203 13.32 18.43 9.47
C ALA A 203 14.73 19.06 9.54
N PHE A 204 14.89 20.28 9.05
CA PHE A 204 16.15 21.03 9.11
C PHE A 204 16.58 21.31 10.55
N LEU A 205 15.66 21.78 11.40
CA LEU A 205 15.95 22.07 12.81
C LEU A 205 16.26 20.80 13.62
N ALA A 206 15.60 19.68 13.29
CA ALA A 206 15.85 18.39 13.95
C ALA A 206 17.24 17.80 13.55
N GLY A 207 17.78 18.18 12.41
CA GLY A 207 19.03 17.65 11.87
C GLY A 207 18.90 16.22 11.39
N THR A 208 19.01 15.24 12.29
CA THR A 208 18.80 13.83 11.93
C THR A 208 17.36 13.42 12.23
N VAL A 209 16.63 12.99 11.19
CA VAL A 209 15.26 12.48 11.32
C VAL A 209 15.30 10.96 11.35
N PRO A 210 15.07 10.31 12.50
CA PRO A 210 14.98 8.86 12.54
C PRO A 210 13.70 8.38 11.85
N LYS A 211 13.77 7.23 11.19
CA LYS A 211 12.62 6.65 10.46
C LYS A 211 11.39 6.44 11.37
N SER A 212 11.61 6.15 12.65
CA SER A 212 10.54 6.01 13.64
C SER A 212 9.68 7.27 13.82
N LEU A 213 10.25 8.47 13.60
CA LEU A 213 9.48 9.71 13.66
C LEU A 213 8.41 9.78 12.56
N LEU A 214 8.66 9.18 11.39
CA LEU A 214 7.71 9.14 10.28
C LEU A 214 6.54 8.18 10.53
N PHE A 215 6.69 7.25 11.47
CA PHE A 215 5.73 6.19 11.77
C PHE A 215 5.03 6.36 13.11
N GLY A 216 5.26 7.47 13.82
CA GLY A 216 4.67 7.79 15.11
C GLY A 216 3.95 9.14 15.12
N GLY A 217 3.30 9.48 16.25
CA GLY A 217 2.74 10.81 16.47
C GLY A 217 1.37 11.05 15.80
N GLY A 218 0.68 10.01 15.38
CA GLY A 218 -0.66 10.11 14.77
C GLY A 218 -1.78 10.46 15.75
N ALA A 219 -3.02 10.33 15.27
CA ALA A 219 -4.23 10.64 16.03
C ALA A 219 -4.31 9.88 17.38
N ALA A 220 -3.86 8.62 17.41
CA ALA A 220 -3.79 7.83 18.63
C ALA A 220 -2.87 8.47 19.68
N ALA A 221 -1.68 8.93 19.29
CA ALA A 221 -0.75 9.60 20.18
C ALA A 221 -1.31 10.95 20.67
N VAL A 222 -1.95 11.73 19.78
CA VAL A 222 -2.64 12.99 20.15
C VAL A 222 -3.76 12.74 21.15
N ALA A 223 -4.46 11.61 21.06
CA ALA A 223 -5.50 11.20 21.99
C ALA A 223 -4.95 10.61 23.30
N GLY A 224 -3.64 10.44 23.42
CA GLY A 224 -3.01 9.83 24.61
C GLY A 224 -3.25 8.33 24.71
N TRP A 225 -3.45 7.64 23.59
CA TRP A 225 -3.63 6.20 23.55
C TRP A 225 -2.28 5.50 23.40
N ASP A 226 -2.03 4.49 24.19
CA ASP A 226 -0.85 3.64 24.04
C ASP A 226 -0.98 2.78 22.77
N ASP A 227 0.14 2.45 22.10
CA ASP A 227 0.16 1.66 20.88
C ASP A 227 -0.54 0.30 21.02
N ALA A 228 -0.47 -0.32 22.21
CA ALA A 228 -1.12 -1.59 22.51
C ALA A 228 -2.66 -1.48 22.56
N ASP A 229 -3.16 -0.28 22.89
CA ASP A 229 -4.59 0.03 23.02
C ASP A 229 -5.17 0.70 21.77
N ALA A 230 -4.31 1.13 20.87
CA ALA A 230 -4.69 1.86 19.67
C ALA A 230 -5.25 0.91 18.61
N SER A 231 -6.54 0.57 18.73
CA SER A 231 -7.31 -0.13 17.71
C SER A 231 -8.24 0.86 16.98
N PRO A 232 -8.33 0.83 15.65
CA PRO A 232 -9.31 1.62 14.89
C PRO A 232 -10.75 1.41 15.36
N GLU A 233 -11.06 0.25 15.91
CA GLU A 233 -12.38 -0.09 16.45
C GLU A 233 -12.77 0.75 17.68
N ARG A 234 -11.77 1.30 18.39
CA ARG A 234 -12.03 2.26 19.50
C ARG A 234 -12.60 3.60 19.03
N PHE A 235 -12.53 3.93 17.73
CA PHE A 235 -13.24 5.07 17.17
C PHE A 235 -14.77 4.90 17.14
N GLU A 236 -15.29 3.75 17.57
CA GLU A 236 -16.74 3.55 17.77
C GLU A 236 -17.31 4.28 19.00
N HIS A 237 -16.47 5.03 19.73
CA HIS A 237 -16.97 5.86 20.82
C HIS A 237 -17.91 6.94 20.29
N PRO A 238 -19.11 7.18 20.93
CA PRO A 238 -20.16 8.07 20.43
C PRO A 238 -19.74 9.54 20.25
N THR A 239 -18.57 9.95 20.69
CA THR A 239 -18.01 11.29 20.54
C THR A 239 -17.11 11.46 19.31
N ALA A 240 -16.72 10.38 18.63
CA ALA A 240 -16.03 10.48 17.36
C ALA A 240 -17.08 10.71 16.26
N ASP A 241 -17.23 11.94 15.81
CA ASP A 241 -18.18 12.33 14.79
C ASP A 241 -17.84 11.66 13.45
N ARG A 242 -18.53 10.53 13.16
CA ARG A 242 -18.40 9.82 11.88
C ARG A 242 -18.94 10.61 10.67
N LYS A 243 -19.41 11.84 10.86
CA LYS A 243 -20.04 12.64 9.79
C LYS A 243 -19.07 13.39 8.89
N SER A 244 -17.78 13.32 9.12
CA SER A 244 -16.79 14.03 8.31
C SER A 244 -16.12 13.17 7.21
N VAL A 245 -16.67 12.00 6.89
CA VAL A 245 -16.17 11.14 5.80
C VAL A 245 -17.27 11.02 4.75
N VAL A 246 -17.41 12.02 3.91
CA VAL A 246 -18.09 11.96 2.61
C VAL A 246 -17.21 12.65 1.58
#